data_eccc9558a8de893d45fe18e29604366c
#
_entry.id   eccc9558a8de893d45fe18e29604366c
#
_cell.length_a   1.000
_cell.length_b   1.000
_cell.length_c   1.000
_cell.angle_alpha   90.00
_cell.angle_beta   90.00
_cell.angle_gamma   90.00
#
_symmetry.space_group_name_H-M   'P 1'
#
loop_
_entity.id
_entity.type
_entity.pdbx_description
1 polymer ?
#
loop_
_entity_poly.entity_id
_entity_poly.type
_entity_poly.pdbx_seq_one_letter_code
_entity_poly.pdbx_strand_id
1 'polypeptide(L)'
;MKDSLNQDFSEHIVINTSSEKWHNSPSTGVDRIYLERDNMGEFSVASSIVKFSPNSSFDEHVHDSGEEIYVLDGTFSDQYGDYKKGSYLRNPD
;
A
#
# COMPACT_ATOMS: atom_id res chain seq x y z
N MET A 1 -19.30 8.56 -1.88
CA MET A 1 -18.59 9.09 -0.71
C MET A 1 -17.68 8.02 -0.14
N LYS A 2 -16.51 8.40 0.25
CA LYS A 2 -15.56 7.49 0.83
C LYS A 2 -15.41 7.78 2.30
N ASP A 3 -15.49 6.75 3.10
CA ASP A 3 -15.31 6.90 4.52
C ASP A 3 -13.85 6.65 4.87
N SER A 4 -13.41 7.33 5.91
CA SER A 4 -12.12 7.02 6.50
C SER A 4 -12.18 5.64 7.14
N LEU A 5 -11.06 4.96 7.18
CA LEU A 5 -10.94 3.63 7.75
C LEU A 5 -9.86 3.65 8.83
N ASN A 6 -10.24 3.28 10.04
CA ASN A 6 -9.31 3.10 11.17
C ASN A 6 -8.44 4.33 11.41
N GLN A 7 -9.07 5.51 11.38
CA GLN A 7 -8.34 6.77 11.54
C GLN A 7 -8.27 7.27 12.97
N ASP A 8 -8.97 6.64 13.89
CA ASP A 8 -8.84 6.99 15.30
C ASP A 8 -7.69 6.19 15.90
N PHE A 9 -6.52 6.79 15.92
CA PHE A 9 -5.30 6.11 16.34
C PHE A 9 -5.23 5.90 17.85
N SER A 10 -6.23 6.37 18.61
CA SER A 10 -6.33 6.04 20.02
C SER A 10 -7.02 4.71 20.26
N GLU A 11 -7.61 4.13 19.23
CA GLU A 11 -8.30 2.85 19.34
C GLU A 11 -7.34 1.70 19.11
N HIS A 12 -7.52 0.64 19.90
CA HIS A 12 -6.82 -0.62 19.66
C HIS A 12 -7.57 -1.37 18.57
N ILE A 13 -6.88 -1.74 17.50
CA ILE A 13 -7.49 -2.54 16.43
C ILE A 13 -6.60 -3.72 16.13
N VAL A 14 -7.22 -4.79 15.65
CA VAL A 14 -6.50 -5.96 15.14
C VAL A 14 -7.18 -6.37 13.84
N ILE A 15 -6.38 -6.51 12.78
CA ILE A 15 -6.87 -6.94 11.48
C ILE A 15 -6.14 -8.22 11.10
N ASN A 16 -6.91 -9.29 10.89
CA ASN A 16 -6.34 -10.53 10.38
C ASN A 16 -6.46 -10.49 8.86
N THR A 17 -5.35 -10.20 8.21
CA THR A 17 -5.36 -9.98 6.76
C THR A 17 -5.65 -11.24 5.96
N SER A 18 -5.48 -12.42 6.56
CA SER A 18 -5.79 -13.65 5.85
C SER A 18 -7.29 -13.85 5.66
N SER A 19 -8.12 -13.15 6.42
CA SER A 19 -9.57 -13.21 6.27
C SER A 19 -10.13 -11.96 5.62
N GLU A 20 -9.27 -11.01 5.21
CA GLU A 20 -9.70 -9.80 4.54
C GLU A 20 -9.84 -10.03 3.04
N LYS A 21 -10.71 -9.24 2.44
CA LYS A 21 -10.96 -9.33 1.02
C LYS A 21 -9.98 -8.43 0.24
N TRP A 22 -9.44 -8.97 -0.83
CA TRP A 22 -8.61 -8.18 -1.74
C TRP A 22 -9.50 -7.31 -2.62
N HIS A 23 -9.07 -6.07 -2.83
CA HIS A 23 -9.77 -5.11 -3.67
C HIS A 23 -8.90 -4.76 -4.86
N ASN A 24 -9.52 -4.68 -6.04
CA ASN A 24 -8.80 -4.26 -7.24
C ASN A 24 -8.35 -2.83 -7.10
N SER A 25 -7.14 -2.55 -7.59
CA SER A 25 -6.67 -1.18 -7.71
C SER A 25 -6.91 -0.70 -9.14
N PRO A 26 -6.70 0.60 -9.43
CA PRO A 26 -6.78 1.08 -10.80
C PRO A 26 -5.75 0.43 -11.73
N SER A 27 -4.65 -0.07 -11.19
CA SER A 27 -3.62 -0.73 -11.99
C SER A 27 -3.94 -2.21 -12.14
N THR A 28 -3.93 -2.71 -13.38
CA THR A 28 -4.21 -4.11 -13.66
C THR A 28 -3.17 -5.00 -12.99
N GLY A 29 -3.66 -6.05 -12.32
CA GLY A 29 -2.78 -7.01 -11.65
C GLY A 29 -2.30 -6.57 -10.29
N VAL A 30 -2.81 -5.47 -9.76
CA VAL A 30 -2.43 -4.96 -8.46
C VAL A 30 -3.68 -4.92 -7.59
N ASP A 31 -3.65 -5.65 -6.47
CA ASP A 31 -4.76 -5.73 -5.53
C ASP A 31 -4.32 -5.26 -4.16
N ARG A 32 -5.27 -4.79 -3.37
CA ARG A 32 -4.97 -4.20 -2.06
C ARG A 32 -5.90 -4.70 -0.97
N ILE A 33 -5.36 -4.77 0.23
CA ILE A 33 -6.14 -4.85 1.47
C ILE A 33 -5.85 -3.56 2.21
N TYR A 34 -6.90 -2.80 2.50
CA TYR A 34 -6.75 -1.52 3.21
C TYR A 34 -6.72 -1.77 4.71
N LEU A 35 -5.73 -1.22 5.39
CA LEU A 35 -5.59 -1.34 6.83
C LEU A 35 -6.02 -0.07 7.53
N GLU A 36 -5.71 1.06 6.92
CA GLU A 36 -6.01 2.36 7.47
C GLU A 36 -6.03 3.34 6.31
N ARG A 37 -6.97 4.28 6.32
CA ARG A 37 -7.10 5.19 5.20
C ARG A 37 -7.82 6.47 5.62
N ASP A 38 -7.18 7.58 5.32
CA ASP A 38 -7.75 8.90 5.46
C ASP A 38 -8.13 9.38 4.07
N ASN A 39 -9.40 9.74 3.88
CA ASN A 39 -9.88 10.17 2.58
C ASN A 39 -9.95 11.70 2.47
N MET A 40 -8.87 12.35 2.81
CA MET A 40 -8.77 13.80 2.81
C MET A 40 -8.21 14.34 1.49
N GLY A 41 -8.54 13.72 0.38
CA GLY A 41 -8.13 14.19 -0.92
C GLY A 41 -6.70 13.83 -1.27
N GLU A 42 -6.00 14.77 -1.92
CA GLU A 42 -4.67 14.48 -2.45
C GLU A 42 -3.61 14.31 -1.37
N PHE A 43 -3.93 14.69 -0.15
CA PHE A 43 -3.00 14.50 0.98
C PHE A 43 -3.39 13.33 1.85
N SER A 44 -4.16 12.41 1.30
CA SER A 44 -4.58 11.23 2.03
C SER A 44 -3.40 10.40 2.50
N VAL A 45 -3.53 9.87 3.69
CA VAL A 45 -2.58 8.92 4.25
C VAL A 45 -3.25 7.57 4.28
N ALA A 46 -2.53 6.53 3.90
CA ALA A 46 -3.10 5.20 3.88
C ALA A 46 -2.02 4.16 4.16
N SER A 47 -2.45 3.09 4.84
CA SER A 47 -1.63 1.90 5.02
C SER A 47 -2.38 0.74 4.40
N SER A 48 -1.69 -0.07 3.61
CA SER A 48 -2.33 -1.20 2.94
C SER A 48 -1.32 -2.28 2.66
N ILE A 49 -1.84 -3.48 2.40
CA ILE A 49 -1.03 -4.56 1.85
C ILE A 49 -1.35 -4.62 0.37
N VAL A 50 -0.31 -4.63 -0.45
CA VAL A 50 -0.44 -4.59 -1.90
C VAL A 50 0.13 -5.87 -2.47
N LYS A 51 -0.62 -6.48 -3.37
CA LYS A 51 -0.20 -7.70 -4.05
C LYS A 51 -0.11 -7.43 -5.54
N PHE A 52 1.05 -7.75 -6.11
CA PHE A 52 1.30 -7.63 -7.54
C PHE A 52 1.22 -9.01 -8.17
N SER A 53 0.43 -9.14 -9.24
CA SER A 53 0.53 -10.31 -10.10
C SER A 53 1.87 -10.28 -10.81
N PRO A 54 2.41 -11.45 -11.22
CA PRO A 54 3.67 -11.45 -11.96
C PRO A 54 3.63 -10.51 -13.16
N ASN A 55 4.69 -9.75 -13.33
CA ASN A 55 4.87 -8.81 -14.44
C ASN A 55 3.90 -7.64 -14.42
N SER A 56 3.25 -7.37 -13.30
CA SER A 56 2.41 -6.17 -13.16
C SER A 56 3.20 -5.07 -12.48
N SER A 57 2.74 -3.84 -12.63
CA SER A 57 3.39 -2.70 -12.02
C SER A 57 2.38 -1.57 -11.84
N PHE A 58 2.70 -0.64 -10.95
CA PHE A 58 1.98 0.61 -10.86
C PHE A 58 2.40 1.53 -11.98
N ASP A 59 1.47 2.37 -12.42
CA ASP A 59 1.84 3.51 -13.24
C ASP A 59 2.69 4.46 -12.40
N GLU A 60 3.68 5.05 -13.05
CA GLU A 60 4.54 5.99 -12.37
C GLU A 60 3.76 7.25 -11.99
N HIS A 61 3.94 7.71 -10.76
CA HIS A 61 3.28 8.91 -10.30
C HIS A 61 4.04 9.47 -9.10
N VAL A 62 3.71 10.71 -8.76
CA VAL A 62 4.36 11.41 -7.66
C VAL A 62 3.51 11.27 -6.41
N HIS A 63 4.16 11.02 -5.28
CA HIS A 63 3.52 10.99 -3.97
C HIS A 63 3.93 12.24 -3.20
N ASP A 64 2.93 13.04 -2.82
CA ASP A 64 3.22 14.33 -2.20
C ASP A 64 3.84 14.22 -0.81
N SER A 65 3.61 13.11 -0.13
CA SER A 65 4.11 12.95 1.23
C SER A 65 5.09 11.79 1.37
N GLY A 66 5.52 11.24 0.23
CA GLY A 66 6.41 10.11 0.26
C GLY A 66 5.70 8.81 0.58
N GLU A 67 6.49 7.76 0.72
CA GLU A 67 5.95 6.44 1.01
C GLU A 67 6.98 5.59 1.74
N GLU A 68 6.48 4.60 2.44
CA GLU A 68 7.29 3.56 3.04
C GLU A 68 6.76 2.22 2.56
N ILE A 69 7.68 1.32 2.23
CA ILE A 69 7.33 0.00 1.70
C ILE A 69 8.13 -1.05 2.45
N TYR A 70 7.45 -2.10 2.90
CA TYR A 70 8.13 -3.27 3.43
C TYR A 70 7.74 -4.47 2.58
N VAL A 71 8.73 -5.19 2.07
CA VAL A 71 8.50 -6.33 1.17
C VAL A 71 8.23 -7.56 2.01
N LEU A 72 6.99 -8.04 2.00
CA LEU A 72 6.58 -9.19 2.80
C LEU A 72 6.92 -10.50 2.12
N ASP A 73 6.89 -10.54 0.79
CA ASP A 73 7.16 -11.77 0.04
C ASP A 73 7.53 -11.39 -1.39
N GLY A 74 8.35 -12.24 -2.02
CA GLY A 74 8.75 -12.02 -3.40
C GLY A 74 9.79 -10.93 -3.55
N THR A 75 9.82 -10.35 -4.73
CA THR A 75 10.77 -9.27 -5.06
C THR A 75 10.01 -8.11 -5.66
N PHE A 76 10.23 -6.94 -5.08
CA PHE A 76 9.69 -5.69 -5.59
C PHE A 76 10.82 -4.92 -6.29
N SER A 77 10.54 -4.37 -7.45
CA SER A 77 11.56 -3.67 -8.24
C SER A 77 11.07 -2.27 -8.61
N ASP A 78 12.00 -1.32 -8.62
CA ASP A 78 11.74 0.04 -9.09
C ASP A 78 12.96 0.50 -9.90
N GLN A 79 13.00 1.79 -10.23
CA GLN A 79 14.09 2.32 -11.05
C GLN A 79 15.45 2.30 -10.34
N TYR A 80 15.46 2.08 -9.03
CA TYR A 80 16.70 2.07 -8.26
C TYR A 80 17.23 0.68 -7.99
N GLY A 81 16.43 -0.37 -8.17
CA GLY A 81 16.90 -1.72 -7.95
C GLY A 81 15.81 -2.72 -7.64
N ASP A 82 16.25 -3.87 -7.19
CA ASP A 82 15.40 -4.99 -6.82
C ASP A 82 15.49 -5.22 -5.31
N TYR A 83 14.34 -5.45 -4.67
CA TYR A 83 14.28 -5.56 -3.22
C TYR A 83 13.57 -6.84 -2.87
N LYS A 84 14.24 -7.69 -2.13
CA LYS A 84 13.74 -9.01 -1.76
C LYS A 84 12.97 -8.94 -0.45
N LYS A 85 12.29 -10.03 -0.15
CA LYS A 85 11.57 -10.20 1.11
C LYS A 85 12.42 -9.70 2.29
N GLY A 86 11.80 -8.90 3.14
CA GLY A 86 12.45 -8.33 4.30
C GLY A 86 13.05 -6.95 4.09
N SER A 87 12.99 -6.44 2.87
CA SER A 87 13.52 -5.10 2.57
C SER A 87 12.54 -4.03 3.03
N TYR A 88 13.09 -2.94 3.52
CA TYR A 88 12.34 -1.74 3.85
C TYR A 88 12.84 -0.58 3.01
N LEU A 89 11.92 0.13 2.39
CA LEU A 89 12.24 1.27 1.53
C LEU A 89 11.54 2.51 2.06
N ARG A 90 12.20 3.64 1.92
CA ARG A 90 11.57 4.93 2.16
C ARG A 90 11.83 5.81 0.95
N ASN A 91 10.76 6.30 0.36
CA ASN A 91 10.84 7.22 -0.76
C ASN A 91 10.23 8.55 -0.32
N PRO A 92 11.06 9.56 -0.02
CA PRO A 92 10.53 10.89 0.32
C PRO A 92 9.89 11.52 -0.90
N ASP A 93 9.02 12.49 -0.65
CA ASP A 93 8.39 13.22 -1.76
C ASP A 93 9.36 14.15 -2.47
#